data_2f6bb7e10137a0ff68bf7aa0fea940d8
#
_entry.id   2f6bb7e10137a0ff68bf7aa0fea940d8
#
_cell.length_a   1.000
_cell.length_b   1.000
_cell.length_c   1.000
_cell.angle_alpha   90.00
_cell.angle_beta   90.00
_cell.angle_gamma   90.00
#
_symmetry.space_group_name_H-M   'P 1'
#
loop_
_entity.id
_entity.type
_entity.pdbx_description
1 polymer ?
#
loop_
_entity_poly.entity_id
_entity_poly.type
_entity_poly.pdbx_seq_one_letter_code
_entity_poly.pdbx_strand_id
1 'polypeptide(L)'
;QNWDTYTWQEYGTVILQILRDDGPDLMIVTEAGQLARYGMNQAGIALGVNSLQKTYNPEVFGIPSVFIRRKFLEQDRYVDAVNQIFGAESMLPMYYVAAYCGGDAMGFDSP
;
A
#
# COMPACT_ATOMS: atom_id res chain seq x y z
N GLN A 1 -7.91 7.93 5.59
CA GLN A 1 -6.58 8.46 5.28
C GLN A 1 -6.70 9.79 4.57
N ASN A 2 -5.96 10.79 5.00
CA ASN A 2 -5.82 12.05 4.30
C ASN A 2 -4.56 11.99 3.43
N TRP A 3 -4.70 12.42 2.19
CA TRP A 3 -3.61 12.57 1.27
C TRP A 3 -3.30 14.04 1.08
N ASP A 4 -2.13 14.45 1.51
CA ASP A 4 -1.63 15.80 1.29
C ASP A 4 -0.54 15.75 0.22
N THR A 5 -0.88 16.20 -0.99
CA THR A 5 -0.03 16.09 -2.16
C THR A 5 -0.17 17.33 -3.05
N TYR A 6 0.54 17.35 -4.16
CA TYR A 6 0.47 18.45 -5.11
C TYR A 6 -0.90 18.53 -5.79
N THR A 7 -1.44 19.73 -5.94
CA THR A 7 -2.77 19.98 -6.52
C THR A 7 -2.94 19.41 -7.93
N TRP A 8 -1.86 19.31 -8.72
CA TRP A 8 -1.91 18.73 -10.06
C TRP A 8 -2.17 17.20 -10.06
N GLN A 9 -1.93 16.51 -8.95
CA GLN A 9 -2.17 15.06 -8.84
C GLN A 9 -3.66 14.71 -8.83
N GLU A 10 -4.54 15.65 -8.47
CA GLU A 10 -6.00 15.40 -8.53
C GLU A 10 -6.47 15.02 -9.93
N TYR A 11 -5.86 15.58 -10.98
CA TYR A 11 -6.21 15.27 -12.37
C TYR A 11 -5.78 13.88 -12.84
N GLY A 12 -4.81 13.28 -12.15
CA GLY A 12 -4.30 11.95 -12.46
C GLY A 12 -4.80 10.86 -11.49
N THR A 13 -5.57 11.21 -10.47
CA THR A 13 -6.08 10.24 -9.50
C THR A 13 -7.20 9.41 -10.10
N VAL A 14 -7.08 8.09 -9.98
CA VAL A 14 -8.03 7.12 -10.49
C VAL A 14 -8.40 6.11 -9.42
N ILE A 15 -9.60 5.53 -9.54
CA ILE A 15 -9.99 4.32 -8.84
C ILE A 15 -9.75 3.16 -9.79
N LEU A 16 -8.83 2.28 -9.44
CA LEU A 16 -8.46 1.13 -10.22
C LEU A 16 -9.12 -0.11 -9.62
N GLN A 17 -10.03 -0.72 -10.38
CA GLN A 17 -10.59 -2.02 -10.07
C GLN A 17 -9.85 -3.09 -10.87
N ILE A 18 -9.33 -4.10 -10.19
CA ILE A 18 -8.59 -5.20 -10.80
C ILE A 18 -9.32 -6.49 -10.46
N LEU A 19 -9.87 -7.12 -11.48
CA LEU A 19 -10.46 -8.45 -11.37
C LEU A 19 -9.35 -9.48 -11.60
N ARG A 20 -9.22 -10.44 -10.70
CA ARG A 20 -8.12 -11.40 -10.71
C ARG A 20 -8.64 -12.83 -10.81
N ASP A 21 -7.95 -13.63 -11.63
CA ASP A 21 -8.24 -15.05 -11.75
C ASP A 21 -7.55 -15.90 -10.66
N ASP A 22 -6.51 -15.36 -10.03
CA ASP A 22 -5.59 -16.09 -9.13
C ASP A 22 -5.49 -15.49 -7.73
N GLY A 23 -6.49 -14.76 -7.27
CA GLY A 23 -6.51 -14.12 -5.94
C GLY A 23 -7.66 -13.16 -5.77
N PRO A 24 -7.70 -12.40 -4.66
CA PRO A 24 -8.80 -11.49 -4.38
C PRO A 24 -8.80 -10.33 -5.38
N ASP A 25 -9.98 -9.89 -5.78
CA ASP A 25 -10.16 -8.66 -6.54
C ASP A 25 -9.71 -7.45 -5.70
N LEU A 26 -9.17 -6.45 -6.38
CA LEU A 26 -8.61 -5.26 -5.74
C LEU A 26 -9.40 -4.01 -6.13
N MET A 27 -9.57 -3.11 -5.17
CA MET A 27 -10.00 -1.73 -5.40
C MET A 27 -8.97 -0.77 -4.83
N ILE A 28 -8.32 -0.01 -5.68
CA ILE A 28 -7.15 0.81 -5.35
C ILE A 28 -7.40 2.24 -5.77
N VAL A 29 -7.11 3.20 -4.90
CA VAL A 29 -6.98 4.61 -5.28
C VAL A 29 -5.51 4.87 -5.55
N THR A 30 -5.21 5.39 -6.72
CA THR A 30 -3.82 5.63 -7.15
C THR A 30 -3.77 6.70 -8.23
N GLU A 31 -2.58 7.14 -8.60
CA GLU A 31 -2.40 7.96 -9.79
C GLU A 31 -2.24 7.06 -11.02
N ALA A 32 -2.71 7.56 -12.15
CA ALA A 32 -2.52 6.90 -13.44
C ALA A 32 -1.03 6.58 -13.68
N GLY A 33 -0.74 5.32 -14.02
CA GLY A 33 0.63 4.82 -14.20
C GLY A 33 1.29 4.25 -12.95
N GLN A 34 0.67 4.33 -11.77
CA GLN A 34 1.17 3.71 -10.54
C GLN A 34 0.42 2.41 -10.19
N LEU A 35 1.14 1.48 -9.55
CA LEU A 35 0.60 0.14 -9.21
C LEU A 35 -0.38 0.17 -8.05
N ALA A 36 -0.11 0.95 -7.01
CA ALA A 36 -0.96 1.07 -5.83
C ALA A 36 -0.52 2.23 -4.92
N ARG A 37 -1.50 2.95 -4.40
CA ARG A 37 -1.29 3.89 -3.30
C ARG A 37 -1.90 3.35 -2.01
N TYR A 38 -3.22 3.23 -1.97
CA TYR A 38 -3.98 2.64 -0.89
C TYR A 38 -5.23 1.99 -1.47
N GLY A 39 -5.84 1.10 -0.71
CA GLY A 39 -7.00 0.39 -1.22
C GLY A 39 -7.45 -0.74 -0.32
N MET A 40 -8.28 -1.59 -0.89
CA MET A 40 -8.79 -2.79 -0.25
C MET A 40 -8.89 -3.93 -1.25
N ASN A 41 -9.04 -5.13 -0.72
CA ASN A 41 -9.29 -6.31 -1.54
C ASN A 41 -10.57 -7.04 -1.14
N GLN A 42 -10.98 -7.99 -1.97
CA GLN A 42 -12.19 -8.80 -1.78
C GLN A 42 -12.12 -9.69 -0.53
N ALA A 43 -10.92 -10.04 -0.04
CA ALA A 43 -10.73 -10.79 1.20
C ALA A 43 -10.97 -9.93 2.47
N GLY A 44 -11.34 -8.66 2.31
CA GLY A 44 -11.62 -7.75 3.41
C GLY A 44 -10.37 -7.12 4.04
N ILE A 45 -9.25 -7.12 3.33
CA ILE A 45 -8.00 -6.52 3.76
C ILE A 45 -7.88 -5.12 3.17
N ALA A 46 -7.54 -4.14 3.98
CA ALA A 46 -7.39 -2.75 3.56
C ALA A 46 -6.02 -2.18 3.99
N LEU A 47 -5.50 -1.26 3.18
CA LEU A 47 -4.22 -0.60 3.39
C LEU A 47 -4.37 0.91 3.24
N GLY A 48 -3.94 1.64 4.28
CA GLY A 48 -3.63 3.06 4.23
C GLY A 48 -2.12 3.27 4.38
N VAL A 49 -1.59 4.37 3.87
CA VAL A 49 -0.16 4.65 3.94
C VAL A 49 0.12 6.14 4.02
N ASN A 50 1.10 6.53 4.83
CA ASN A 50 1.62 7.88 4.90
C ASN A 50 3.14 7.86 4.76
N SER A 51 3.70 8.87 4.12
CA SER A 51 5.14 9.06 4.06
C SER A 51 5.65 9.56 5.40
N LEU A 52 6.77 8.99 5.86
CA LEU A 52 7.52 9.53 6.99
C LEU A 52 8.56 10.51 6.46
N GLN A 53 8.64 11.69 7.07
CA GLN A 53 9.71 12.65 6.76
C GLN A 53 11.01 12.13 7.34
N LYS A 54 11.77 11.41 6.51
CA LYS A 54 13.17 11.06 6.80
C LYS A 54 14.04 11.54 5.64
N THR A 55 15.28 11.86 5.96
CA THR A 55 16.26 12.24 4.94
C THR A 55 16.45 11.05 3.99
N TYR A 56 16.21 11.28 2.71
CA TYR A 56 16.49 10.30 1.67
C TYR A 56 17.99 9.98 1.67
N ASN A 57 18.33 8.71 1.80
CA ASN A 57 19.70 8.24 1.63
C ASN A 57 19.82 7.58 0.25
N PRO A 58 20.52 8.20 -0.71
CA PRO A 58 20.65 7.66 -2.07
C PRO A 58 21.48 6.38 -2.15
N GLU A 59 22.18 6.01 -1.07
CA GLU A 59 22.96 4.77 -1.00
C GLU A 59 22.12 3.56 -0.57
N VAL A 60 20.89 3.78 -0.10
CA VAL A 60 19.99 2.68 0.28
C VAL A 60 19.27 2.17 -0.95
N PHE A 61 19.60 0.96 -1.35
CA PHE A 61 18.83 0.23 -2.35
C PHE A 61 17.74 -0.56 -1.66
N GLY A 62 16.52 -0.47 -2.19
CA GLY A 62 15.39 -1.20 -1.63
C GLY A 62 14.24 -1.27 -2.62
N ILE A 63 13.17 -1.94 -2.22
CA ILE A 63 11.97 -2.12 -3.02
C ILE A 63 11.13 -0.82 -2.98
N PRO A 64 10.76 -0.24 -4.14
CA PRO A 64 9.84 0.87 -4.16
C PRO A 64 8.51 0.52 -3.49
N SER A 65 8.03 1.40 -2.61
CA SER A 65 6.86 1.14 -1.75
C SER A 65 5.58 0.78 -2.51
N VAL A 66 5.45 1.19 -3.77
CA VAL A 66 4.29 0.85 -4.62
C VAL A 66 4.19 -0.66 -4.91
N PHE A 67 5.33 -1.38 -5.01
CA PHE A 67 5.35 -2.83 -5.17
C PHE A 67 4.97 -3.53 -3.87
N ILE A 68 5.47 -3.04 -2.74
CA ILE A 68 5.14 -3.58 -1.40
C ILE A 68 3.63 -3.45 -1.14
N ARG A 69 3.06 -2.27 -1.41
CA ARG A 69 1.61 -2.03 -1.27
C ARG A 69 0.77 -2.92 -2.16
N ARG A 70 1.19 -3.08 -3.42
CA ARG A 70 0.50 -3.97 -4.35
C ARG A 70 0.55 -5.42 -3.86
N LYS A 71 1.70 -5.91 -3.45
CA LYS A 71 1.87 -7.24 -2.88
C LYS A 71 1.03 -7.46 -1.63
N PHE A 72 0.93 -6.46 -0.75
CA PHE A 72 0.07 -6.49 0.42
C PHE A 72 -1.40 -6.72 0.03
N LEU A 73 -1.91 -5.94 -0.91
CA LEU A 73 -3.31 -6.02 -1.35
C LEU A 73 -3.64 -7.30 -2.14
N GLU A 74 -2.65 -8.00 -2.66
CA GLU A 74 -2.81 -9.25 -3.39
C GLU A 74 -2.97 -10.49 -2.49
N GLN A 75 -2.88 -10.34 -1.17
CA GLN A 75 -2.96 -11.47 -0.24
C GLN A 75 -4.40 -11.81 0.15
N ASP A 76 -4.68 -13.11 0.33
CA ASP A 76 -5.96 -13.62 0.82
C ASP A 76 -6.08 -13.59 2.35
N ARG A 77 -4.94 -13.59 3.05
CA ARG A 77 -4.89 -13.64 4.50
C ARG A 77 -4.21 -12.39 5.07
N TYR A 78 -4.81 -11.81 6.10
CA TYR A 78 -4.31 -10.59 6.73
C TYR A 78 -2.87 -10.71 7.25
N VAL A 79 -2.54 -11.84 7.88
CA VAL A 79 -1.18 -12.08 8.40
C VAL A 79 -0.15 -12.14 7.26
N ASP A 80 -0.50 -12.74 6.14
CA ASP A 80 0.41 -12.83 4.98
C ASP A 80 0.59 -11.44 4.35
N ALA A 81 -0.47 -10.64 4.31
CA ALA A 81 -0.41 -9.25 3.84
C ALA A 81 0.56 -8.42 4.71
N VAL A 82 0.42 -8.49 6.02
CA VAL A 82 1.31 -7.77 6.96
C VAL A 82 2.76 -8.22 6.81
N ASN A 83 3.00 -9.52 6.62
CA ASN A 83 4.33 -10.07 6.40
C ASN A 83 5.00 -9.57 5.10
N GLN A 84 4.23 -9.16 4.07
CA GLN A 84 4.79 -8.54 2.87
C GLN A 84 5.50 -7.21 3.19
N ILE A 85 5.03 -6.47 4.18
CA ILE A 85 5.65 -5.20 4.57
C ILE A 85 6.87 -5.46 5.44
N PHE A 86 6.74 -6.31 6.47
CA PHE A 86 7.86 -6.59 7.39
C PHE A 86 9.01 -7.36 6.76
N GLY A 87 8.74 -8.15 5.72
CA GLY A 87 9.76 -8.88 4.97
C GLY A 87 10.41 -8.09 3.84
N ALA A 88 9.99 -6.84 3.59
CA ALA A 88 10.47 -6.04 2.49
C ALA A 88 11.51 -5.00 2.94
N GLU A 89 12.66 -4.97 2.27
CA GLU A 89 13.61 -3.87 2.38
C GLU A 89 13.09 -2.67 1.58
N SER A 90 12.40 -1.74 2.25
CA SER A 90 11.79 -0.57 1.60
C SER A 90 12.83 0.51 1.31
N MET A 91 12.77 1.10 0.10
CA MET A 91 13.57 2.28 -0.26
C MET A 91 13.31 3.49 0.62
N LEU A 92 12.08 3.65 1.10
CA LEU A 92 11.63 4.81 1.84
C LEU A 92 10.86 4.37 3.08
N PRO A 93 11.10 5.02 4.22
CA PRO A 93 10.33 4.77 5.42
C PRO A 93 8.89 5.25 5.22
N MET A 94 7.95 4.38 5.56
CA MET A 94 6.52 4.61 5.41
C MET A 94 5.81 4.22 6.71
N TYR A 95 4.75 4.95 7.04
CA TYR A 95 3.79 4.51 8.04
C TYR A 95 2.62 3.82 7.36
N TYR A 96 2.37 2.59 7.73
CA TYR A 96 1.28 1.78 7.21
C TYR A 96 0.15 1.67 8.23
N VAL A 97 -1.08 1.69 7.74
CA VAL A 97 -2.28 1.32 8.50
C VAL A 97 -2.93 0.16 7.76
N ALA A 98 -2.85 -1.01 8.36
CA ALA A 98 -3.47 -2.21 7.84
C ALA A 98 -4.74 -2.52 8.64
N ALA A 99 -5.82 -2.92 7.96
CA ALA A 99 -7.08 -3.30 8.59
C ALA A 99 -7.66 -4.55 7.92
N TYR A 100 -8.44 -5.29 8.70
CA TYR A 100 -9.14 -6.48 8.26
C TYR A 100 -10.60 -6.47 8.73
N CYS A 101 -11.51 -6.87 7.88
CA CYS A 101 -12.95 -6.89 8.15
C CYS A 101 -13.36 -7.80 9.33
N GLY A 102 -12.49 -8.74 9.73
CA GLY A 102 -12.66 -9.57 10.92
C GLY A 102 -12.45 -8.85 12.25
N GLY A 103 -12.10 -7.56 12.24
CA GLY A 103 -11.98 -6.71 13.43
C GLY A 103 -10.56 -6.34 13.83
N ASP A 104 -9.55 -6.77 13.06
CA ASP A 104 -8.16 -6.43 13.32
C ASP A 104 -7.76 -5.14 12.61
N ALA A 105 -6.97 -4.30 13.28
CA ALA A 105 -6.33 -3.15 12.69
C ALA A 105 -5.02 -2.84 13.41
N MET A 106 -4.00 -2.43 12.66
CA MET A 106 -2.72 -2.00 13.21
C MET A 106 -2.09 -0.87 12.40
N GLY A 107 -1.35 -0.03 13.09
CA GLY A 107 -0.49 0.97 12.48
C GLY A 107 0.97 0.69 12.84
N PHE A 108 1.88 0.81 11.89
CA PHE A 108 3.30 0.51 12.09
C PHE A 108 4.19 1.22 11.07
N ASP A 109 5.42 1.50 11.47
CA ASP A 109 6.45 1.97 10.56
C ASP A 109 7.03 0.80 9.77
N SER A 110 7.41 1.03 8.51
CA SER A 110 8.24 0.07 7.78
C SER A 110 9.62 -0.04 8.43
N PRO A 111 10.20 -1.23 8.43
CA PRO A 111 11.58 -1.41 8.86
C PRO A 111 12.56 -0.56 8.07
#